data_56ae6adf5f7827adea85898e34f6a30c
#
_entry.id   56ae6adf5f7827adea85898e34f6a30c
#
_cell.length_a   1.000
_cell.length_b   1.000
_cell.length_c   1.000
_cell.angle_alpha   90.00
_cell.angle_beta   90.00
_cell.angle_gamma   90.00
#
_symmetry.space_group_name_H-M   'P 1'
#
loop_
_entity.id
_entity.type
_entity.pdbx_description
1 polymer ?
#
loop_
_entity_poly.entity_id
_entity_poly.type
_entity_poly.pdbx_seq_one_letter_code
_entity_poly.pdbx_strand_id
1 'polypeptide(L)'
;VKASFYDFHDFADVRRWLLREAAEKSYAGQKSSGRRAPGIFSVDASFAVRGSLIVRENDVDEKAAERKVKSQQKKSGADFLIPGTSIKGALRHRALEILTILKKPAAALNGLMGCSTDARRQKSRFLVDEAYFRKGVKPQAHARNRLDCFTGGTVDSVLFTDEPVWQEKPGEATLRLHYE
;
A
#
# COMPACT_ATOMS: atom_id res chain seq x y z
N VAL A 1 -8.40 -13.44 18.00
CA VAL A 1 -7.63 -12.37 18.66
C VAL A 1 -8.46 -11.09 18.57
N LYS A 2 -8.80 -10.50 19.72
CA LYS A 2 -9.40 -9.17 19.76
C LYS A 2 -8.26 -8.15 19.80
N ALA A 3 -8.18 -7.28 18.81
CA ALA A 3 -7.23 -6.18 18.79
C ALA A 3 -7.98 -4.88 19.00
N SER A 4 -7.52 -4.02 19.90
CA SER A 4 -8.03 -2.67 20.07
C SER A 4 -7.21 -1.71 19.20
N PHE A 5 -7.84 -0.72 18.61
CA PHE A 5 -7.17 0.25 17.74
C PHE A 5 -7.73 1.66 17.95
N TYR A 6 -6.91 2.67 17.60
CA TYR A 6 -7.32 4.08 17.54
C TYR A 6 -7.47 4.48 16.08
N ASP A 7 -8.59 5.12 15.76
CA ASP A 7 -8.81 5.71 14.44
C ASP A 7 -8.32 7.16 14.46
N PHE A 8 -7.15 7.42 13.88
CA PHE A 8 -6.57 8.77 13.84
C PHE A 8 -7.31 9.76 12.91
N HIS A 9 -8.37 9.33 12.24
CA HIS A 9 -9.31 10.23 11.57
C HIS A 9 -10.45 10.69 12.48
N ASP A 10 -10.56 10.08 13.67
CA ASP A 10 -11.54 10.43 14.69
C ASP A 10 -10.86 11.23 15.81
N PHE A 11 -11.26 12.48 15.97
CA PHE A 11 -10.67 13.37 17.00
C PHE A 11 -10.78 12.80 18.42
N ALA A 12 -11.85 12.07 18.73
CA ALA A 12 -12.02 11.43 20.03
C ALA A 12 -10.96 10.34 20.27
N ASP A 13 -10.63 9.55 19.23
CA ASP A 13 -9.59 8.52 19.32
C ASP A 13 -8.18 9.13 19.38
N VAL A 14 -7.92 10.21 18.65
CA VAL A 14 -6.66 10.98 18.76
C VAL A 14 -6.48 11.51 20.18
N ARG A 15 -7.52 12.08 20.77
CA ARG A 15 -7.49 12.57 22.15
C ARG A 15 -7.20 11.44 23.13
N ARG A 16 -7.88 10.29 23.02
CA ARG A 16 -7.65 9.12 23.88
C ARG A 16 -6.22 8.63 23.79
N TRP A 17 -5.69 8.56 22.57
CA TRP A 17 -4.31 8.16 22.36
C TRP A 17 -3.31 9.12 23.03
N LEU A 18 -3.52 10.44 22.90
CA LEU A 18 -2.69 11.46 23.54
C LEU A 18 -2.76 11.37 25.07
N LEU A 19 -3.94 11.11 25.63
CA LEU A 19 -4.15 10.95 27.07
C LEU A 19 -3.78 9.56 27.61
N ARG A 20 -3.29 8.66 26.74
CA ARG A 20 -2.97 7.26 27.05
C ARG A 20 -4.15 6.46 27.61
N GLU A 21 -5.36 6.83 27.25
CA GLU A 21 -6.59 6.09 27.55
C GLU A 21 -6.70 4.85 26.66
N ALA A 22 -7.49 3.86 27.10
CA ALA A 22 -7.67 2.63 26.32
C ALA A 22 -8.47 2.89 25.04
N ALA A 23 -8.10 2.20 23.94
CA ALA A 23 -8.85 2.24 22.69
C ALA A 23 -10.21 1.56 22.89
N GLU A 24 -11.30 2.25 22.54
CA GLU A 24 -12.66 1.71 22.61
C GLU A 24 -13.03 0.85 21.40
N LYS A 25 -12.44 1.18 20.23
CA LYS A 25 -12.71 0.43 19.00
C LYS A 25 -11.98 -0.89 19.02
N SER A 26 -12.74 -1.98 18.87
CA SER A 26 -12.16 -3.32 18.79
C SER A 26 -12.40 -3.94 17.41
N TYR A 27 -11.39 -4.56 16.85
CA TYR A 27 -11.50 -5.35 15.63
C TYR A 27 -11.73 -6.82 16.00
N ALA A 28 -12.91 -7.31 15.73
CA ALA A 28 -13.17 -8.75 15.70
C ALA A 28 -12.82 -9.25 14.29
N GLY A 29 -11.67 -9.90 14.15
CA GLY A 29 -11.23 -10.43 12.86
C GLY A 29 -12.31 -11.29 12.21
N GLN A 30 -12.62 -11.03 10.94
CA GLN A 30 -13.50 -11.87 10.15
C GLN A 30 -12.95 -13.31 10.13
N LYS A 31 -13.79 -14.28 10.45
CA LYS A 31 -13.43 -15.69 10.28
C LYS A 31 -13.30 -15.96 8.78
N SER A 32 -12.09 -16.21 8.28
CA SER A 32 -11.92 -16.65 6.91
C SER A 32 -12.55 -18.01 6.73
N SER A 33 -13.48 -18.15 5.76
CA SER A 33 -14.19 -19.39 5.43
C SER A 33 -13.40 -20.32 4.50
N GLY A 34 -12.11 -20.04 4.26
CA GLY A 34 -11.27 -20.85 3.37
C GLY A 34 -10.75 -22.13 4.02
N ARG A 35 -10.74 -23.25 3.27
CA ARG A 35 -10.00 -24.47 3.65
C ARG A 35 -8.54 -24.14 3.86
N ARG A 36 -8.08 -24.18 5.09
CA ARG A 36 -6.67 -23.96 5.44
C ARG A 36 -5.91 -25.27 5.32
N ALA A 37 -4.81 -25.27 4.58
CA ALA A 37 -3.84 -26.33 4.69
C ALA A 37 -3.21 -26.28 6.11
N PRO A 38 -2.96 -27.42 6.76
CA PRO A 38 -2.35 -27.45 8.08
C PRO A 38 -0.95 -26.80 8.01
N GLY A 39 -0.67 -25.89 8.93
CA GLY A 39 0.62 -25.20 8.99
C GLY A 39 0.71 -23.87 8.23
N ILE A 40 -0.35 -23.49 7.50
CA ILE A 40 -0.39 -22.20 6.78
C ILE A 40 -1.27 -21.22 7.54
N PHE A 41 -0.71 -20.06 7.87
CA PHE A 41 -1.45 -18.92 8.36
C PHE A 41 -1.79 -18.01 7.17
N SER A 42 -3.07 -17.77 6.91
CA SER A 42 -3.52 -16.87 5.86
C SER A 42 -4.41 -15.76 6.41
N VAL A 43 -4.26 -14.56 5.87
CA VAL A 43 -5.12 -13.42 6.17
C VAL A 43 -5.71 -12.91 4.86
N ASP A 44 -7.04 -12.88 4.78
CA ASP A 44 -7.77 -12.20 3.73
C ASP A 44 -8.29 -10.87 4.30
N ALA A 45 -7.89 -9.76 3.71
CA ALA A 45 -8.30 -8.44 4.14
C ALA A 45 -8.82 -7.63 2.96
N SER A 46 -9.95 -6.97 3.16
CA SER A 46 -10.55 -6.06 2.19
C SER A 46 -10.23 -4.62 2.56
N PHE A 47 -9.79 -3.84 1.60
CA PHE A 47 -9.45 -2.44 1.79
C PHE A 47 -10.28 -1.56 0.87
N ALA A 48 -10.69 -0.40 1.38
CA ALA A 48 -11.27 0.67 0.59
C ALA A 48 -10.21 1.74 0.30
N VAL A 49 -10.13 2.19 -0.96
CA VAL A 49 -9.31 3.35 -1.30
C VAL A 49 -9.97 4.59 -0.75
N ARG A 50 -9.25 5.37 0.05
CA ARG A 50 -9.67 6.70 0.49
C ARG A 50 -8.85 7.76 -0.24
N GLY A 51 -9.53 8.60 -1.04
CA GLY A 51 -8.85 9.59 -1.89
C GLY A 51 -8.29 8.97 -3.16
N SER A 52 -7.01 9.15 -3.42
CA SER A 52 -6.34 8.68 -4.63
C SER A 52 -5.23 7.69 -4.34
N LEU A 53 -5.00 6.78 -5.29
CA LEU A 53 -3.91 5.81 -5.25
C LEU A 53 -3.24 5.74 -6.62
N ILE A 54 -1.91 5.67 -6.62
CA ILE A 54 -1.14 5.35 -7.82
C ILE A 54 0.05 4.43 -7.49
N VAL A 55 0.08 3.28 -8.14
CA VAL A 55 1.29 2.47 -8.30
C VAL A 55 1.69 2.61 -9.75
N ARG A 56 2.74 3.37 -10.00
CA ARG A 56 3.05 3.88 -11.33
C ARG A 56 3.44 2.78 -12.31
N GLU A 57 2.81 2.84 -13.46
CA GLU A 57 3.26 2.22 -14.69
C GLU A 57 3.44 3.33 -15.71
N ASN A 58 4.61 3.41 -16.32
CA ASN A 58 4.88 4.43 -17.33
C ASN A 58 4.38 3.90 -18.67
N ASP A 59 3.42 4.61 -19.25
CA ASP A 59 3.00 4.39 -20.62
C ASP A 59 3.82 5.34 -21.50
N VAL A 60 4.66 4.77 -22.37
CA VAL A 60 5.42 5.54 -23.35
C VAL A 60 4.64 5.48 -24.65
N ASP A 61 3.94 6.53 -25.00
CA ASP A 61 3.32 6.65 -26.29
C ASP A 61 4.41 6.88 -27.36
N GLU A 62 4.86 5.78 -27.97
CA GLU A 62 5.91 5.81 -29.01
C GLU A 62 5.49 6.57 -30.28
N LYS A 63 4.18 6.82 -30.48
CA LYS A 63 3.62 7.48 -31.65
C LYS A 63 3.46 9.00 -31.49
N ALA A 64 3.61 9.53 -30.28
CA ALA A 64 3.53 10.96 -30.06
C ALA A 64 4.83 11.64 -30.50
N ALA A 65 4.75 12.67 -31.35
CA ALA A 65 5.87 13.49 -31.78
C ALA A 65 6.60 14.19 -30.62
N GLU A 66 5.89 14.41 -29.52
CA GLU A 66 6.43 14.77 -28.21
C GLU A 66 6.25 13.57 -27.27
N ARG A 67 7.35 13.05 -26.74
CA ARG A 67 7.34 11.96 -25.74
C ARG A 67 6.68 12.43 -24.44
N LYS A 68 5.36 12.42 -24.40
CA LYS A 68 4.60 12.62 -23.16
C LYS A 68 4.61 11.31 -22.40
N VAL A 69 5.50 11.20 -21.42
CA VAL A 69 5.46 10.06 -20.49
C VAL A 69 4.26 10.27 -19.57
N LYS A 70 3.26 9.41 -19.70
CA LYS A 70 2.08 9.39 -18.85
C LYS A 70 2.27 8.33 -17.78
N SER A 71 2.31 8.74 -16.51
CA SER A 71 2.30 7.81 -15.40
C SER A 71 0.85 7.45 -15.07
N GLN A 72 0.49 6.18 -15.19
CA GLN A 72 -0.84 5.68 -14.87
C GLN A 72 -0.80 4.64 -13.75
N GLN A 73 -1.98 4.38 -13.15
CA GLN A 73 -2.13 3.27 -12.22
C GLN A 73 -1.90 1.94 -12.96
N LYS A 74 -1.10 1.06 -12.35
CA LYS A 74 -0.80 -0.25 -12.90
C LYS A 74 -2.07 -1.08 -13.13
N LYS A 75 -2.12 -1.75 -14.30
CA LYS A 75 -3.25 -2.56 -14.74
C LYS A 75 -2.80 -3.99 -15.05
N SER A 76 -3.76 -4.91 -14.98
CA SER A 76 -3.67 -6.24 -15.55
C SER A 76 -4.95 -6.49 -16.35
N GLY A 77 -4.84 -6.46 -17.68
CA GLY A 77 -6.02 -6.41 -18.54
C GLY A 77 -6.87 -5.16 -18.26
N ALA A 78 -8.13 -5.36 -17.92
CA ALA A 78 -9.07 -4.28 -17.61
C ALA A 78 -9.05 -3.84 -16.14
N ASP A 79 -8.46 -4.61 -15.24
CA ASP A 79 -8.52 -4.36 -13.80
C ASP A 79 -7.30 -3.56 -13.33
N PHE A 80 -7.52 -2.56 -12.48
CA PHE A 80 -6.45 -1.89 -11.76
C PHE A 80 -5.93 -2.80 -10.64
N LEU A 81 -4.62 -2.79 -10.42
CA LEU A 81 -4.01 -3.63 -9.41
C LEU A 81 -2.96 -2.90 -8.58
N ILE A 82 -2.77 -3.42 -7.38
CA ILE A 82 -1.58 -3.15 -6.55
C ILE A 82 -0.74 -4.43 -6.57
N PRO A 83 0.49 -4.40 -7.09
CA PRO A 83 1.36 -5.57 -7.06
C PRO A 83 1.62 -6.04 -5.62
N GLY A 84 1.63 -7.35 -5.41
CA GLY A 84 1.95 -7.92 -4.10
C GLY A 84 3.32 -7.48 -3.59
N THR A 85 4.27 -7.22 -4.48
CA THR A 85 5.59 -6.65 -4.14
C THR A 85 5.51 -5.25 -3.54
N SER A 86 4.61 -4.39 -4.05
CA SER A 86 4.39 -3.04 -3.53
C SER A 86 3.76 -3.10 -2.14
N ILE A 87 2.75 -3.95 -1.96
CA ILE A 87 2.10 -4.17 -0.66
C ILE A 87 3.10 -4.72 0.35
N LYS A 88 3.87 -5.74 -0.05
CA LYS A 88 4.91 -6.33 0.79
C LYS A 88 5.98 -5.32 1.17
N GLY A 89 6.39 -4.45 0.25
CA GLY A 89 7.34 -3.37 0.49
C GLY A 89 6.82 -2.39 1.55
N ALA A 90 5.57 -1.94 1.43
CA ALA A 90 4.92 -1.06 2.39
C ALA A 90 4.82 -1.71 3.78
N LEU A 91 4.40 -2.97 3.85
CA LEU A 91 4.33 -3.74 5.11
C LEU A 91 5.71 -3.90 5.75
N ARG A 92 6.75 -4.20 4.95
CA ARG A 92 8.12 -4.31 5.44
C ARG A 92 8.62 -2.99 6.01
N HIS A 93 8.38 -1.89 5.30
CA HIS A 93 8.77 -0.55 5.75
C HIS A 93 8.11 -0.22 7.10
N ARG A 94 6.80 -0.42 7.19
CA ARG A 94 6.07 -0.17 8.44
C ARG A 94 6.52 -1.07 9.59
N ALA A 95 6.81 -2.33 9.33
CA ALA A 95 7.34 -3.25 10.32
C ALA A 95 8.72 -2.81 10.83
N LEU A 96 9.60 -2.30 9.95
CA LEU A 96 10.91 -1.76 10.34
C LEU A 96 10.76 -0.52 11.23
N GLU A 97 9.86 0.39 10.90
CA GLU A 97 9.57 1.57 11.75
C GLU A 97 9.13 1.12 13.16
N ILE A 98 8.19 0.17 13.24
CA ILE A 98 7.70 -0.36 14.52
C ILE A 98 8.85 -1.00 15.32
N LEU A 99 9.69 -1.83 14.68
CA LEU A 99 10.84 -2.44 15.35
C LEU A 99 11.83 -1.39 15.85
N THR A 100 12.05 -0.33 15.08
CA THR A 100 12.91 0.80 15.48
C THR A 100 12.37 1.51 16.72
N ILE A 101 11.07 1.81 16.74
CA ILE A 101 10.40 2.44 17.90
C ILE A 101 10.50 1.54 19.13
N LEU A 102 10.31 0.23 18.95
CA LEU A 102 10.40 -0.76 20.01
C LEU A 102 11.84 -1.13 20.39
N LYS A 103 12.84 -0.53 19.74
CA LYS A 103 14.27 -0.86 19.92
C LYS A 103 14.57 -2.36 19.74
N LYS A 104 13.88 -3.03 18.81
CA LYS A 104 14.07 -4.44 18.48
C LYS A 104 14.92 -4.60 17.22
N PRO A 105 15.72 -5.68 17.13
CA PRO A 105 16.59 -5.89 15.98
C PRO A 105 15.78 -6.18 14.70
N ALA A 106 16.13 -5.55 13.58
CA ALA A 106 15.53 -5.77 12.28
C ALA A 106 15.74 -7.19 11.72
N ALA A 107 16.70 -7.94 12.28
CA ALA A 107 17.01 -9.31 11.87
C ALA A 107 15.83 -10.28 11.97
N ALA A 108 14.91 -10.06 12.92
CA ALA A 108 13.69 -10.85 13.05
C ALA A 108 12.82 -10.77 11.78
N LEU A 109 12.78 -9.59 11.13
CA LEU A 109 12.02 -9.38 9.92
C LEU A 109 12.62 -10.09 8.71
N ASN A 110 13.93 -10.24 8.67
CA ASN A 110 14.63 -10.96 7.61
C ASN A 110 14.26 -12.44 7.56
N GLY A 111 14.03 -13.07 8.71
CA GLY A 111 13.56 -14.45 8.79
C GLY A 111 12.17 -14.65 8.17
N LEU A 112 11.30 -13.64 8.30
CA LEU A 112 9.94 -13.68 7.79
C LEU A 112 9.85 -13.21 6.33
N MET A 113 10.38 -12.04 6.03
CA MET A 113 10.22 -11.36 4.74
C MET A 113 11.36 -11.59 3.74
N GLY A 114 12.35 -12.37 4.16
CA GLY A 114 13.54 -12.65 3.36
C GLY A 114 14.56 -11.51 3.39
N CYS A 115 15.77 -11.80 2.97
CA CYS A 115 16.84 -10.84 2.78
C CYS A 115 17.71 -11.23 1.59
N SER A 116 18.31 -10.23 0.97
CA SER A 116 19.32 -10.41 -0.07
C SER A 116 20.47 -9.46 0.25
N THR A 117 21.48 -9.98 0.90
CA THR A 117 22.77 -9.30 1.12
C THR A 117 23.86 -10.16 0.51
N ASP A 118 25.03 -9.58 0.25
CA ASP A 118 26.17 -10.30 -0.34
C ASP A 118 26.58 -11.52 0.50
N ALA A 119 26.42 -11.41 1.83
CA ALA A 119 26.76 -12.49 2.78
C ALA A 119 25.63 -13.49 3.03
N ARG A 120 24.37 -13.12 2.75
CA ARG A 120 23.23 -13.98 3.07
C ARG A 120 22.05 -13.74 2.16
N ARG A 121 21.54 -14.80 1.54
CA ARG A 121 20.30 -14.81 0.77
C ARG A 121 19.30 -15.75 1.44
N GLN A 122 18.14 -15.22 1.76
CA GLN A 122 17.05 -15.99 2.38
C GLN A 122 15.74 -15.68 1.66
N LYS A 123 15.07 -16.74 1.17
CA LYS A 123 13.74 -16.61 0.56
C LYS A 123 12.73 -16.14 1.61
N SER A 124 11.81 -15.28 1.19
CA SER A 124 10.68 -14.87 2.03
C SER A 124 9.74 -16.05 2.29
N ARG A 125 9.28 -16.17 3.52
CA ARG A 125 8.19 -17.06 3.94
C ARG A 125 6.85 -16.34 3.95
N PHE A 126 6.87 -15.00 3.86
CA PHE A 126 5.70 -14.15 3.81
C PHE A 126 5.34 -13.84 2.37
N LEU A 127 4.23 -14.39 1.90
CA LEU A 127 3.72 -14.23 0.56
C LEU A 127 2.57 -13.21 0.59
N VAL A 128 2.53 -12.34 -0.42
CA VAL A 128 1.48 -11.33 -0.60
C VAL A 128 1.01 -11.40 -2.03
N ASP A 129 -0.26 -11.69 -2.21
CA ASP A 129 -0.88 -11.72 -3.52
C ASP A 129 -1.15 -10.29 -4.04
N GLU A 130 -1.42 -10.19 -5.33
CA GLU A 130 -1.87 -8.94 -5.94
C GLU A 130 -3.27 -8.58 -5.48
N ALA A 131 -3.50 -7.29 -5.26
CA ALA A 131 -4.83 -6.77 -4.93
C ALA A 131 -5.45 -6.09 -6.13
N TYR A 132 -6.65 -6.51 -6.52
CA TYR A 132 -7.37 -6.03 -7.69
C TYR A 132 -8.54 -5.14 -7.32
N PHE A 133 -8.70 -4.02 -8.04
CA PHE A 133 -9.84 -3.13 -7.95
C PHE A 133 -10.76 -3.39 -9.14
N ARG A 134 -11.83 -4.12 -8.93
CA ARG A 134 -12.78 -4.43 -9.99
C ARG A 134 -13.89 -3.41 -10.14
N LYS A 135 -14.22 -2.67 -9.07
CA LYS A 135 -15.33 -1.71 -9.04
C LYS A 135 -15.02 -0.57 -8.07
N GLY A 136 -15.73 0.55 -8.23
CA GLY A 136 -15.73 1.65 -7.26
C GLY A 136 -14.53 2.58 -7.34
N VAL A 137 -13.67 2.42 -8.35
CA VAL A 137 -12.55 3.32 -8.61
C VAL A 137 -12.57 3.76 -10.07
N LYS A 138 -12.18 5.01 -10.32
CA LYS A 138 -12.01 5.56 -11.66
C LYS A 138 -10.67 6.26 -11.80
N PRO A 139 -10.03 6.17 -12.97
CA PRO A 139 -8.84 6.96 -13.27
C PRO A 139 -9.22 8.43 -13.47
N GLN A 140 -8.36 9.32 -13.03
CA GLN A 140 -8.50 10.75 -13.28
C GLN A 140 -7.13 11.37 -13.54
N ALA A 141 -6.95 11.96 -14.71
CA ALA A 141 -5.70 12.60 -15.08
C ALA A 141 -5.50 13.92 -14.34
N HIS A 142 -4.31 14.12 -13.81
CA HIS A 142 -3.86 15.34 -13.17
C HIS A 142 -2.56 15.82 -13.80
N ALA A 143 -2.57 17.04 -14.32
CA ALA A 143 -1.33 17.73 -14.69
C ALA A 143 -0.65 18.24 -13.41
N ARG A 144 0.63 17.96 -13.27
CA ARG A 144 1.46 18.38 -12.14
C ARG A 144 2.70 19.09 -12.65
N ASN A 145 3.12 20.09 -11.89
CA ASN A 145 4.41 20.76 -12.08
C ASN A 145 5.21 20.71 -10.77
N ARG A 146 6.49 20.98 -10.87
CA ARG A 146 7.35 21.14 -9.70
C ARG A 146 7.63 22.63 -9.51
N LEU A 147 7.44 23.10 -8.29
CA LEU A 147 7.82 24.44 -7.87
C LEU A 147 9.20 24.40 -7.23
N ASP A 148 10.02 25.38 -7.56
CA ASP A 148 11.27 25.63 -6.87
C ASP A 148 10.97 26.27 -5.51
N CYS A 149 11.53 25.70 -4.45
CA CYS A 149 11.22 26.13 -3.06
C CYS A 149 11.84 27.50 -2.71
N PHE A 150 12.82 27.98 -3.48
CA PHE A 150 13.49 29.26 -3.22
C PHE A 150 12.86 30.40 -4.03
N THR A 151 12.59 30.16 -5.31
CA THR A 151 12.04 31.17 -6.21
C THR A 151 10.51 31.20 -6.25
N GLY A 152 9.86 30.12 -5.82
CA GLY A 152 8.40 29.93 -5.99
C GLY A 152 7.96 29.76 -7.46
N GLY A 153 8.90 29.81 -8.39
CA GLY A 153 8.64 29.61 -9.81
C GLY A 153 8.53 28.15 -10.21
N THR A 154 7.95 27.88 -11.35
CA THR A 154 7.93 26.53 -11.94
C THR A 154 9.31 26.17 -12.45
N VAL A 155 9.73 24.93 -12.16
CA VAL A 155 10.96 24.38 -12.75
C VAL A 155 10.70 24.03 -14.21
N ASP A 156 11.58 24.45 -15.10
CA ASP A 156 11.46 24.20 -16.54
C ASP A 156 11.44 22.69 -16.84
N SER A 157 10.64 22.31 -17.84
CA SER A 157 10.55 20.93 -18.34
C SER A 157 10.03 19.88 -17.33
N VAL A 158 9.34 20.29 -16.26
CA VAL A 158 8.81 19.40 -15.22
C VAL A 158 7.28 19.44 -15.18
N LEU A 159 6.65 19.62 -16.32
CA LEU A 159 5.20 19.36 -16.47
C LEU A 159 5.01 17.86 -16.79
N PHE A 160 4.31 17.15 -15.92
CA PHE A 160 3.99 15.74 -16.14
C PHE A 160 2.52 15.46 -15.80
N THR A 161 1.98 14.43 -16.44
CA THR A 161 0.60 14.01 -16.21
C THR A 161 0.62 12.66 -15.48
N ASP A 162 -0.01 12.63 -14.32
CA ASP A 162 -0.30 11.40 -13.56
C ASP A 162 -1.77 11.04 -13.73
N GLU A 163 -2.08 9.75 -13.79
CA GLU A 163 -3.44 9.22 -13.82
C GLU A 163 -3.66 8.25 -12.65
N PRO A 164 -3.80 8.77 -11.40
CA PRO A 164 -4.18 7.96 -10.26
C PRO A 164 -5.62 7.45 -10.39
N VAL A 165 -5.93 6.39 -9.64
CA VAL A 165 -7.32 5.97 -9.42
C VAL A 165 -7.88 6.65 -8.19
N TRP A 166 -9.13 7.12 -8.31
CA TRP A 166 -9.89 7.75 -7.25
C TRP A 166 -11.06 6.87 -6.84
N GLN A 167 -11.40 6.92 -5.57
CA GLN A 167 -12.62 6.28 -5.09
C GLN A 167 -13.84 7.01 -5.65
N GLU A 168 -14.67 6.31 -6.41
CA GLU A 168 -15.97 6.79 -6.86
C GLU A 168 -17.11 6.30 -5.97
N LYS A 169 -17.01 5.04 -5.59
CA LYS A 169 -17.88 4.37 -4.61
C LYS A 169 -16.97 3.53 -3.71
N PRO A 170 -17.42 3.09 -2.53
CA PRO A 170 -16.64 2.19 -1.72
C PRO A 170 -16.19 0.99 -2.57
N GLY A 171 -14.94 1.05 -3.03
CA GLY A 171 -14.30 -0.02 -3.79
C GLY A 171 -13.59 -0.94 -2.83
N GLU A 172 -13.66 -2.25 -3.06
CA GLU A 172 -12.97 -3.25 -2.26
C GLU A 172 -11.82 -3.81 -3.07
N ALA A 173 -10.61 -3.69 -2.52
CA ALA A 173 -9.46 -4.48 -2.94
C ALA A 173 -9.34 -5.68 -2.00
N THR A 174 -9.27 -6.87 -2.53
CA THR A 174 -9.04 -8.07 -1.72
C THR A 174 -7.54 -8.36 -1.68
N LEU A 175 -6.97 -8.28 -0.50
CA LEU A 175 -5.59 -8.61 -0.23
C LEU A 175 -5.52 -9.98 0.43
N ARG A 176 -4.71 -10.88 -0.12
CA ARG A 176 -4.42 -12.18 0.47
C ARG A 176 -2.99 -12.22 0.96
N LEU A 177 -2.83 -12.48 2.24
CA LEU A 177 -1.53 -12.67 2.88
C LEU A 177 -1.40 -14.14 3.24
N HIS A 178 -0.38 -14.80 2.70
CA HIS A 178 -0.04 -16.17 3.05
C HIS A 178 1.27 -16.20 3.83
N TYR A 179 1.30 -17.01 4.86
CA TYR A 179 2.51 -17.32 5.63
C TYR A 179 2.64 -18.83 5.73
N GLU A 180 3.78 -19.34 5.36
CA GLU A 180 4.24 -20.71 5.58
C GLU A 180 5.26 -20.76 6.70
#